data_5fc85cb77cc1f2f661723bcc240ea1d5
#
_entry.id   5fc85cb77cc1f2f661723bcc240ea1d5
#
_cell.length_a   1.000
_cell.length_b   1.000
_cell.length_c   1.000
_cell.angle_alpha   90.00
_cell.angle_beta   90.00
_cell.angle_gamma   90.00
#
_symmetry.space_group_name_H-M   'P 1'
#
loop_
_entity.id
_entity.type
_entity.pdbx_description
1 polymer ?
#
loop_
_entity_poly.entity_id
_entity_poly.type
_entity_poly.pdbx_seq_one_letter_code
_entity_poly.pdbx_strand_id
1 'polypeptide(L)'
;MRFILIIILFFTGFALNLVGQTVEHPDKHDHHKNEIGVANSAVYFLKEQVFAYGLHMHFVRNIPKSKFGIGLGYERIFDEHKHNTIGLLATCRPIDRLSLNVSPGLTFEDKSSMASFALHLETSYEFEINSFHIGPAFEFAYDSEDYHISLGLHVGYGF
;
A
#
# COMPACT_ATOMS: atom_id res chain seq x y z
N MET A 1 13.36 -17.20 -16.58
CA MET A 1 13.76 -17.95 -15.38
C MET A 1 14.88 -17.30 -14.56
N ARG A 2 15.96 -16.77 -15.14
CA ARG A 2 17.06 -16.16 -14.36
C ARG A 2 16.65 -14.91 -13.53
N PHE A 3 15.78 -14.06 -14.05
CA PHE A 3 15.29 -12.87 -13.32
C PHE A 3 14.41 -13.18 -12.11
N ILE A 4 13.57 -14.21 -12.19
CA ILE A 4 12.71 -14.64 -11.08
C ILE A 4 13.54 -15.16 -9.91
N LEU A 5 14.64 -15.88 -10.20
CA LEU A 5 15.55 -16.38 -9.16
C LEU A 5 16.27 -15.26 -8.42
N ILE A 6 16.64 -14.18 -9.11
CA ILE A 6 17.30 -13.00 -8.51
C ILE A 6 16.32 -12.25 -7.59
N ILE A 7 15.06 -12.11 -8.00
CA ILE A 7 14.02 -11.48 -7.17
C ILE A 7 13.76 -12.30 -5.90
N ILE A 8 13.64 -13.63 -6.02
CA ILE A 8 13.45 -14.52 -4.87
C ILE A 8 14.65 -14.46 -3.92
N LEU A 9 15.89 -14.47 -4.43
CA LEU A 9 17.10 -14.33 -3.63
C LEU A 9 17.21 -12.96 -2.93
N PHE A 10 16.77 -11.89 -3.59
CA PHE A 10 16.75 -10.55 -2.98
C PHE A 10 15.72 -10.47 -1.84
N PHE A 11 14.52 -11.03 -2.04
CA PHE A 11 13.47 -11.08 -1.01
C PHE A 11 13.84 -12.00 0.15
N THR A 12 14.45 -13.15 -0.08
CA THR A 12 14.90 -14.04 1.00
C THR A 12 16.07 -13.46 1.78
N GLY A 13 17.03 -12.78 1.13
CA GLY A 13 18.14 -12.09 1.80
C GLY A 13 17.65 -10.91 2.64
N PHE A 14 16.63 -10.20 2.21
CA PHE A 14 16.01 -9.10 2.96
C PHE A 14 15.21 -9.61 4.17
N ALA A 15 14.46 -10.71 4.01
CA ALA A 15 13.69 -11.34 5.09
C ALA A 15 14.58 -11.90 6.21
N LEU A 16 15.74 -12.46 5.88
CA LEU A 16 16.67 -13.01 6.88
C LEU A 16 17.36 -11.94 7.73
N ASN A 17 17.56 -10.72 7.19
CA ASN A 17 18.07 -9.59 7.98
C ASN A 17 17.02 -8.97 8.91
N LEU A 18 15.73 -9.12 8.61
CA LEU A 18 14.63 -8.64 9.46
C LEU A 18 14.43 -9.48 10.73
N VAL A 19 14.81 -10.75 10.72
CA VAL A 19 14.67 -11.68 11.87
C VAL A 19 15.79 -11.53 12.89
N GLY A 20 16.94 -10.91 12.52
CA GLY A 20 18.14 -10.84 13.35
C GLY A 20 18.28 -9.59 14.23
N GLN A 21 17.41 -8.61 14.14
CA GLN A 21 17.55 -7.36 14.89
C GLN A 21 16.48 -7.21 15.97
N THR A 22 16.58 -8.00 17.05
CA THR A 22 15.99 -7.64 18.33
C THR A 22 16.93 -6.67 19.04
N VAL A 23 17.08 -5.45 18.52
CA VAL A 23 17.61 -4.34 19.30
C VAL A 23 16.42 -3.71 20.00
N GLU A 24 16.33 -3.89 21.32
CA GLU A 24 15.46 -3.09 22.17
C GLU A 24 15.90 -1.62 22.04
N HIS A 25 15.23 -0.87 21.16
CA HIS A 25 15.27 0.58 21.19
C HIS A 25 14.27 1.06 22.24
N PRO A 26 14.69 1.95 23.17
CA PRO A 26 13.82 2.48 24.23
C PRO A 26 12.75 3.47 23.72
N ASP A 27 12.75 3.82 22.44
CA ASP A 27 11.75 4.70 21.85
C ASP A 27 10.63 3.86 21.22
N LYS A 28 9.71 3.42 22.10
CA LYS A 28 8.42 2.88 21.67
C LYS A 28 7.56 4.02 21.14
N HIS A 29 7.61 4.26 19.85
CA HIS A 29 6.42 4.79 19.18
C HIS A 29 5.38 3.68 19.19
N ASP A 30 4.51 3.71 20.22
CA ASP A 30 3.32 2.86 20.23
C ASP A 30 2.44 3.33 19.08
N HIS A 31 2.50 2.64 17.96
CA HIS A 31 1.57 2.89 16.86
C HIS A 31 0.14 2.83 17.39
N HIS A 32 -0.66 3.80 17.01
CA HIS A 32 -2.07 3.83 17.36
C HIS A 32 -2.72 2.49 17.03
N LYS A 33 -3.71 2.08 17.83
CA LYS A 33 -4.37 0.79 17.66
C LYS A 33 -5.07 0.68 16.30
N ASN A 34 -5.64 1.78 15.83
CA ASN A 34 -6.32 1.86 14.55
C ASN A 34 -5.78 3.07 13.78
N GLU A 35 -5.92 3.01 12.47
CA GLU A 35 -5.51 4.06 11.56
C GLU A 35 -6.49 4.16 10.40
N ILE A 36 -6.82 5.38 10.02
CA ILE A 36 -7.50 5.70 8.77
C ILE A 36 -6.54 6.51 7.93
N GLY A 37 -6.34 6.12 6.67
CA GLY A 37 -5.49 6.82 5.73
C GLY A 37 -6.23 7.17 4.44
N VAL A 38 -5.78 8.25 3.84
CA VAL A 38 -6.22 8.71 2.51
C VAL A 38 -4.98 9.09 1.71
N ALA A 39 -4.86 8.59 0.51
CA ALA A 39 -3.84 9.02 -0.45
C ALA A 39 -4.53 9.57 -1.71
N ASN A 40 -4.00 10.67 -2.22
CA ASN A 40 -4.36 11.19 -3.54
C ASN A 40 -3.12 11.10 -4.44
N SER A 41 -3.30 10.68 -5.68
CA SER A 41 -2.18 10.33 -6.54
C SER A 41 -2.42 10.67 -8.01
N ALA A 42 -1.33 10.92 -8.72
CA ALA A 42 -1.29 10.80 -10.17
C ALA A 42 -1.01 9.34 -10.52
N VAL A 43 -1.91 8.74 -11.24
CA VAL A 43 -1.86 7.35 -11.71
C VAL A 43 -1.45 7.33 -13.16
N TYR A 44 -0.52 6.45 -13.54
CA TYR A 44 -0.10 6.25 -14.91
C TYR A 44 -0.31 4.79 -15.32
N PHE A 45 -1.20 4.55 -16.27
CA PHE A 45 -1.45 3.25 -16.87
C PHE A 45 -0.37 2.91 -17.88
N LEU A 46 0.30 1.76 -17.69
CA LEU A 46 1.50 1.41 -18.44
C LEU A 46 1.22 0.91 -19.85
N LYS A 47 0.10 0.22 -20.08
CA LYS A 47 -0.28 -0.26 -21.41
C LYS A 47 -0.96 0.84 -22.22
N GLU A 48 -1.90 1.54 -21.62
CA GLU A 48 -2.66 2.61 -22.26
C GLU A 48 -1.86 3.90 -22.45
N GLN A 49 -0.80 4.10 -21.65
CA GLN A 49 0.06 5.29 -21.63
C GLN A 49 -0.72 6.58 -21.32
N VAL A 50 -1.69 6.50 -20.41
CA VAL A 50 -2.52 7.64 -19.99
C VAL A 50 -2.34 7.93 -18.50
N PHE A 51 -2.56 9.21 -18.15
CA PHE A 51 -2.63 9.65 -16.75
C PHE A 51 -4.07 9.76 -16.29
N ALA A 52 -4.29 9.40 -15.03
CA ALA A 52 -5.55 9.59 -14.33
C ALA A 52 -5.31 10.13 -12.91
N TYR A 53 -6.37 10.53 -12.23
CA TYR A 53 -6.34 10.87 -10.81
C TYR A 53 -6.83 9.69 -9.99
N GLY A 54 -6.09 9.31 -8.95
CA GLY A 54 -6.44 8.25 -8.02
C GLY A 54 -6.73 8.79 -6.62
N LEU A 55 -7.72 8.20 -5.96
CA LEU A 55 -8.03 8.40 -4.56
C LEU A 55 -8.06 7.03 -3.87
N HIS A 56 -7.13 6.82 -2.95
CA HIS A 56 -7.07 5.61 -2.13
C HIS A 56 -7.45 5.94 -0.69
N MET A 57 -8.26 5.10 -0.06
CA MET A 57 -8.62 5.19 1.35
C MET A 57 -8.41 3.83 1.99
N HIS A 58 -7.93 3.82 3.24
CA HIS A 58 -7.80 2.57 3.96
C HIS A 58 -8.08 2.72 5.46
N PHE A 59 -8.44 1.61 6.06
CA PHE A 59 -8.49 1.40 7.50
C PHE A 59 -7.54 0.27 7.87
N VAL A 60 -6.68 0.50 8.85
CA VAL A 60 -5.73 -0.50 9.38
C VAL A 60 -5.96 -0.69 10.88
N ARG A 61 -5.98 -1.94 11.29
CA ARG A 61 -5.83 -2.32 12.69
C ARG A 61 -4.44 -2.85 12.92
N ASN A 62 -3.68 -2.13 13.71
CA ASN A 62 -2.32 -2.51 14.08
C ASN A 62 -2.34 -3.66 15.09
N ILE A 63 -1.47 -4.66 14.87
CA ILE A 63 -1.32 -5.81 15.77
C ILE A 63 -0.42 -5.38 16.93
N PRO A 64 -0.89 -5.48 18.20
CA PRO A 64 -0.12 -5.00 19.34
C PRO A 64 1.26 -5.64 19.42
N LYS A 65 2.27 -4.83 19.75
CA LYS A 65 3.68 -5.26 19.91
C LYS A 65 4.28 -5.87 18.63
N SER A 66 3.76 -5.55 17.47
CA SER A 66 4.28 -6.01 16.19
C SER A 66 4.41 -4.85 15.21
N LYS A 67 5.15 -5.08 14.14
CA LYS A 67 5.30 -4.14 13.01
C LYS A 67 4.23 -4.35 11.93
N PHE A 68 3.21 -5.15 12.21
CA PHE A 68 2.20 -5.57 11.24
C PHE A 68 0.83 -5.00 11.59
N GLY A 69 0.03 -4.81 10.57
CA GLY A 69 -1.39 -4.46 10.65
C GLY A 69 -2.17 -5.16 9.56
N ILE A 70 -3.48 -5.24 9.76
CA ILE A 70 -4.43 -5.78 8.80
C ILE A 70 -5.59 -4.80 8.65
N GLY A 71 -6.17 -4.75 7.46
CA GLY A 71 -7.22 -3.78 7.20
C GLY A 71 -7.96 -3.99 5.92
N LEU A 72 -8.59 -2.92 5.48
CA LEU A 72 -9.35 -2.83 4.23
C LEU A 72 -8.90 -1.59 3.49
N GLY A 73 -8.79 -1.71 2.17
CA GLY A 73 -8.51 -0.61 1.26
C GLY A 73 -9.63 -0.44 0.24
N TYR A 74 -9.83 0.78 -0.18
CA TYR A 74 -10.66 1.15 -1.30
C TYR A 74 -9.92 2.16 -2.15
N GLU A 75 -9.83 1.90 -3.44
CA GLU A 75 -9.29 2.82 -4.42
C GLU A 75 -10.32 3.17 -5.48
N ARG A 76 -10.33 4.42 -5.89
CA ARG A 76 -11.06 4.90 -7.05
C ARG A 76 -10.12 5.65 -7.98
N ILE A 77 -10.03 5.18 -9.24
CA ILE A 77 -9.34 5.90 -10.29
C ILE A 77 -10.39 6.59 -11.17
N PHE A 78 -10.16 7.88 -11.43
CA PHE A 78 -11.03 8.73 -12.23
C PHE A 78 -10.54 8.75 -13.68
N ASP A 79 -10.74 7.63 -14.35
CA ASP A 79 -10.43 7.38 -15.74
C ASP A 79 -11.72 7.11 -16.55
N GLU A 80 -11.59 6.74 -17.82
CA GLU A 80 -12.73 6.42 -18.69
C GLU A 80 -13.48 5.14 -18.30
N HIS A 81 -12.79 4.20 -17.64
CA HIS A 81 -13.34 2.91 -17.19
C HIS A 81 -13.90 2.99 -15.75
N LYS A 82 -13.55 4.04 -15.01
CA LYS A 82 -13.98 4.30 -13.63
C LYS A 82 -13.66 3.12 -12.70
N HIS A 83 -12.40 2.78 -12.63
CA HIS A 83 -11.91 1.70 -11.79
C HIS A 83 -12.24 1.96 -10.30
N ASN A 84 -12.83 0.96 -9.67
CA ASN A 84 -13.08 0.95 -8.23
C ASN A 84 -12.57 -0.38 -7.68
N THR A 85 -11.58 -0.33 -6.79
CA THR A 85 -10.97 -1.52 -6.20
C THR A 85 -11.27 -1.59 -4.72
N ILE A 86 -11.69 -2.76 -4.24
CA ILE A 86 -11.82 -3.06 -2.81
C ILE A 86 -10.87 -4.21 -2.51
N GLY A 87 -10.01 -4.03 -1.50
CA GLY A 87 -8.99 -5.01 -1.14
C GLY A 87 -8.86 -5.26 0.36
N LEU A 88 -8.36 -6.43 0.70
CA LEU A 88 -7.80 -6.70 2.01
C LEU A 88 -6.42 -6.06 2.08
N LEU A 89 -6.09 -5.47 3.23
CA LEU A 89 -4.82 -4.79 3.41
C LEU A 89 -3.97 -5.50 4.46
N ALA A 90 -2.74 -5.82 4.10
CA ALA A 90 -1.69 -6.20 5.05
C ALA A 90 -0.61 -5.11 5.02
N THR A 91 -0.31 -4.54 6.19
CA THR A 91 0.73 -3.52 6.34
C THR A 91 1.90 -4.06 7.15
N CYS A 92 3.10 -3.62 6.79
CA CYS A 92 4.34 -3.87 7.54
C CYS A 92 5.10 -2.55 7.68
N ARG A 93 5.51 -2.20 8.91
CA ARG A 93 6.35 -1.03 9.21
C ARG A 93 7.74 -1.50 9.65
N PRO A 94 8.67 -1.73 8.71
CA PRO A 94 10.02 -2.21 9.05
C PRO A 94 10.79 -1.20 9.90
N ILE A 95 10.56 0.09 9.68
CA ILE A 95 11.04 1.23 10.47
C ILE A 95 9.89 2.21 10.67
N ASP A 96 9.98 3.07 11.69
CA ASP A 96 8.88 3.92 12.18
C ASP A 96 8.21 4.82 11.12
N ARG A 97 8.96 5.20 10.09
CA ARG A 97 8.49 6.13 9.05
C ARG A 97 8.18 5.47 7.72
N LEU A 98 8.38 4.18 7.59
CA LEU A 98 8.19 3.45 6.33
C LEU A 98 7.08 2.44 6.48
N SER A 99 6.00 2.63 5.74
CA SER A 99 4.92 1.66 5.61
C SER A 99 5.01 0.94 4.26
N LEU A 100 4.88 -0.37 4.31
CA LEU A 100 4.77 -1.25 3.15
C LEU A 100 3.42 -1.94 3.21
N ASN A 101 2.61 -1.73 2.19
CA ASN A 101 1.25 -2.23 2.09
C ASN A 101 1.12 -3.22 0.94
N VAL A 102 0.45 -4.34 1.19
CA VAL A 102 0.06 -5.32 0.17
C VAL A 102 -1.44 -5.48 0.24
N SER A 103 -2.13 -5.25 -0.88
CA SER A 103 -3.59 -5.31 -0.94
C SER A 103 -4.06 -6.15 -2.13
N PRO A 104 -4.30 -7.46 -1.94
CA PRO A 104 -5.09 -8.23 -2.89
C PRO A 104 -6.55 -7.79 -2.83
N GLY A 105 -7.18 -7.62 -4.00
CA GLY A 105 -8.53 -7.07 -4.11
C GLY A 105 -9.27 -7.46 -5.36
N LEU A 106 -10.43 -6.83 -5.53
CA LEU A 106 -11.28 -6.93 -6.69
C LEU A 106 -11.55 -5.54 -7.25
N THR A 107 -11.29 -5.38 -8.55
CA THR A 107 -11.60 -4.16 -9.31
C THR A 107 -12.91 -4.33 -10.04
N PHE A 108 -13.73 -3.28 -9.99
CA PHE A 108 -15.02 -3.14 -10.67
C PHE A 108 -14.94 -1.95 -11.62
N GLU A 109 -15.42 -2.13 -12.83
CA GLU A 109 -15.48 -1.10 -13.86
C GLU A 109 -16.93 -0.87 -14.31
N ASP A 110 -17.25 0.37 -14.68
CA ASP A 110 -18.64 0.74 -15.06
C ASP A 110 -19.17 -0.06 -16.27
N LYS A 111 -18.30 -0.50 -17.15
CA LYS A 111 -18.68 -1.20 -18.39
C LYS A 111 -18.53 -2.71 -18.32
N SER A 112 -17.96 -3.22 -17.26
CA SER A 112 -17.76 -4.66 -17.02
C SER A 112 -18.78 -5.19 -16.00
N SER A 113 -19.42 -6.30 -16.32
CA SER A 113 -20.30 -6.97 -15.36
C SER A 113 -19.55 -7.92 -14.41
N MET A 114 -18.26 -8.11 -14.63
CA MET A 114 -17.43 -9.02 -13.83
C MET A 114 -16.35 -8.24 -13.10
N ALA A 115 -16.14 -8.61 -11.85
CA ALA A 115 -14.98 -8.11 -11.08
C ALA A 115 -13.71 -8.81 -11.55
N SER A 116 -12.62 -8.07 -11.65
CA SER A 116 -11.28 -8.57 -11.94
C SER A 116 -10.43 -8.64 -10.68
N PHE A 117 -9.46 -9.57 -10.65
CA PHE A 117 -8.50 -9.63 -9.55
C PHE A 117 -7.50 -8.48 -9.69
N ALA A 118 -7.23 -7.81 -8.56
CA ALA A 118 -6.20 -6.78 -8.45
C ALA A 118 -5.21 -7.08 -7.32
N LEU A 119 -3.98 -6.58 -7.48
CA LEU A 119 -2.94 -6.63 -6.45
C LEU A 119 -2.23 -5.28 -6.40
N HIS A 120 -2.33 -4.60 -5.26
CA HIS A 120 -1.67 -3.33 -5.00
C HIS A 120 -0.48 -3.53 -4.07
N LEU A 121 0.64 -2.91 -4.39
CA LEU A 121 1.87 -2.85 -3.60
C LEU A 121 2.22 -1.38 -3.39
N GLU A 122 1.93 -0.87 -2.20
CA GLU A 122 2.16 0.52 -1.86
C GLU A 122 3.32 0.66 -0.86
N THR A 123 4.07 1.72 -0.98
CA THR A 123 5.04 2.17 0.03
C THR A 123 4.83 3.65 0.31
N SER A 124 4.80 4.01 1.60
CA SER A 124 4.76 5.41 2.03
C SER A 124 5.89 5.71 3.00
N TYR A 125 6.40 6.95 2.91
CA TYR A 125 7.35 7.47 3.89
C TYR A 125 6.69 8.61 4.67
N GLU A 126 6.46 8.41 5.96
CA GLU A 126 5.54 9.19 6.77
C GLU A 126 6.26 10.09 7.77
N PHE A 127 5.83 11.34 7.84
CA PHE A 127 6.23 12.30 8.85
C PHE A 127 5.12 12.44 9.86
N GLU A 128 5.38 12.10 11.11
CA GLU A 128 4.40 12.15 12.20
C GLU A 128 4.23 13.57 12.74
N ILE A 129 2.98 13.96 12.93
CA ILE A 129 2.54 15.22 13.55
C ILE A 129 1.43 14.88 14.54
N ASN A 130 1.78 14.59 15.79
CA ASN A 130 0.86 14.06 16.81
C ASN A 130 0.22 12.74 16.35
N SER A 131 -1.12 12.69 16.27
CA SER A 131 -1.86 11.53 15.77
C SER A 131 -1.98 11.48 14.25
N PHE A 132 -1.52 12.51 13.55
CA PHE A 132 -1.49 12.53 12.10
C PHE A 132 -0.13 12.12 11.56
N HIS A 133 -0.12 11.54 10.39
CA HIS A 133 1.08 11.37 9.60
C HIS A 133 0.82 11.75 8.15
N ILE A 134 1.84 12.27 7.50
CA ILE A 134 1.77 12.75 6.12
C ILE A 134 3.07 12.42 5.40
N GLY A 135 2.98 12.03 4.14
CA GLY A 135 4.18 11.78 3.35
C GLY A 135 3.92 11.28 1.94
N PRO A 136 4.97 11.23 1.13
CA PRO A 136 4.88 10.68 -0.21
C PRO A 136 4.51 9.20 -0.17
N ALA A 137 3.64 8.79 -1.10
CA ALA A 137 3.28 7.40 -1.35
C ALA A 137 3.57 7.04 -2.81
N PHE A 138 4.10 5.86 -3.00
CA PHE A 138 4.30 5.24 -4.30
C PHE A 138 3.61 3.89 -4.31
N GLU A 139 2.88 3.61 -5.38
CA GLU A 139 2.19 2.34 -5.57
C GLU A 139 2.50 1.75 -6.94
N PHE A 140 2.60 0.43 -6.97
CA PHE A 140 2.52 -0.39 -8.16
C PHE A 140 1.30 -1.29 -8.03
N ALA A 141 0.41 -1.23 -9.01
CA ALA A 141 -0.78 -2.07 -9.04
C ALA A 141 -0.85 -2.89 -10.31
N TYR A 142 -1.38 -4.08 -10.13
CA TYR A 142 -1.74 -5.02 -11.19
C TYR A 142 -3.23 -5.26 -11.13
N ASP A 143 -3.92 -5.15 -12.23
CA ASP A 143 -5.22 -5.75 -12.46
C ASP A 143 -5.17 -6.66 -13.70
N SER A 144 -6.25 -7.34 -14.03
CA SER A 144 -6.24 -8.30 -15.15
C SER A 144 -6.09 -7.63 -16.53
N GLU A 145 -6.33 -6.33 -16.64
CA GLU A 145 -6.33 -5.59 -17.90
C GLU A 145 -5.07 -4.77 -18.09
N ASP A 146 -4.57 -4.08 -17.04
CA ASP A 146 -3.39 -3.24 -17.10
C ASP A 146 -2.52 -3.32 -15.84
N TYR A 147 -1.41 -2.62 -15.89
CA TYR A 147 -0.55 -2.29 -14.77
C TYR A 147 -0.52 -0.78 -14.64
N HIS A 148 -0.57 -0.28 -13.42
CA HIS A 148 -0.36 1.14 -13.22
C HIS A 148 0.62 1.42 -12.09
N ILE A 149 1.24 2.58 -12.17
CA ILE A 149 2.04 3.15 -11.10
C ILE A 149 1.39 4.43 -10.64
N SER A 150 1.45 4.69 -9.33
CA SER A 150 0.95 5.95 -8.79
C SER A 150 1.99 6.61 -7.90
N LEU A 151 1.98 7.94 -7.92
CA LEU A 151 2.76 8.77 -7.03
C LEU A 151 1.83 9.80 -6.41
N GLY A 152 1.81 9.85 -5.09
CA GLY A 152 0.84 10.67 -4.38
C GLY A 152 1.31 11.15 -3.03
N LEU A 153 0.37 11.75 -2.33
CA LEU A 153 0.50 12.19 -0.96
C LEU A 153 -0.46 11.40 -0.08
N HIS A 154 0.08 10.71 0.90
CA HIS A 154 -0.66 9.99 1.92
C HIS A 154 -0.84 10.88 3.16
N VAL A 155 -2.02 10.86 3.74
CA VAL A 155 -2.36 11.46 5.03
C VAL A 155 -3.10 10.43 5.85
N GLY A 156 -2.61 10.14 7.05
CA GLY A 156 -3.24 9.21 7.96
C GLY A 156 -3.52 9.82 9.32
N TYR A 157 -4.46 9.22 10.04
CA TYR A 157 -4.84 9.54 11.40
C TYR A 157 -4.91 8.27 12.24
N GLY A 158 -4.08 8.22 13.29
CA GLY A 158 -4.04 7.13 14.27
C GLY A 158 -4.89 7.39 15.50
N PHE A 159 -5.61 6.34 16.03
CA PHE A 159 -6.44 6.41 17.23
C PHE A 159 -6.60 5.08 17.97
#